data_bcc2af39581b8f1a0bdf90d293537e33
#
_entry.id   bcc2af39581b8f1a0bdf90d293537e33
#
_cell.length_a   1.000
_cell.length_b   1.000
_cell.length_c   1.000
_cell.angle_alpha   90.00
_cell.angle_beta   90.00
_cell.angle_gamma   90.00
#
_symmetry.space_group_name_H-M   'P 1'
#
loop_
_entity.id
_entity.type
_entity.pdbx_description
1 polymer ?
#
loop_
_entity_poly.entity_id
_entity_poly.type
_entity_poly.pdbx_seq_one_letter_code
_entity_poly.pdbx_strand_id
1 'polypeptide(L)'
;MTDIEIAQKNVMIPVTDVASKIGIKPEDLELYGPYKAKLTMKKLREFQAKASDPAGRGKLILVTAITPTPAGEGKSTVSIGLGDGLRKIGKNAVIALREPSLGPCFGVKGGACGGGHAQIVPMEDINLHFTGDIHAISIANNLIAALVDNHIQQGNELGIDPRTVTWKRCVDLNDRQLRNIVSGLGARTDGTPREDHFQITVASEIMAIICLSRSISELKERISNIIIGKNYNRENVKFGDLKCTGAVAALLKDAIRPNLVQTLEKNPVFVHGGPFANIAHGCNSINATLSALATGDYVVTEAGFAADLGAEKFLDIKCRVAGIAPSAVVIVATIRALKMHGGVAKTELSKPDCAALEKGFANLKAHIENIGKFGVPAVVAVNKFITDTDEEIALLEKLCKENGSTAVLCEGWGKGGEGAVKLAEVVADVCDSGKANFHHLYEDGLSLDKKIEKIATEIYHAGSVEFQGSALKKLKDFEAQGYGKLPVCVAKTQNSISHDPKLVGDPRGYVFPVRDVQLYAGAGFVVALAGDIMTMPGLPKAPAALNIDVDDDGIISGLF
;
A
#
# COMPACT_ATOMS: atom_id res chain seq x y z
N MET A 1 10.75 17.25 20.65
CA MET A 1 9.36 16.79 20.68
C MET A 1 9.27 15.53 19.82
N THR A 2 8.58 14.52 20.31
CA THR A 2 8.24 13.32 19.56
C THR A 2 7.13 13.61 18.54
N ASP A 3 6.91 12.71 17.58
CA ASP A 3 5.89 12.90 16.54
C ASP A 3 4.49 13.05 17.15
N ILE A 4 4.15 12.24 18.19
CA ILE A 4 2.86 12.37 18.87
C ILE A 4 2.72 13.71 19.64
N GLU A 5 3.78 14.19 20.29
CA GLU A 5 3.74 15.50 20.98
C GLU A 5 3.52 16.67 20.01
N ILE A 6 4.09 16.57 18.79
CA ILE A 6 3.86 17.56 17.73
C ILE A 6 2.39 17.52 17.29
N ALA A 7 1.85 16.32 17.06
CA ALA A 7 0.47 16.12 16.65
C ALA A 7 -0.53 16.63 17.71
N GLN A 8 -0.31 16.30 18.99
CA GLN A 8 -1.16 16.73 20.13
C GLN A 8 -1.16 18.24 20.35
N LYS A 9 -0.06 18.93 20.06
CA LYS A 9 0.03 20.41 20.16
C LYS A 9 -0.65 21.12 18.99
N ASN A 10 -1.00 20.42 17.93
CA ASN A 10 -1.62 21.04 16.77
C ASN A 10 -3.08 21.42 17.06
N VAL A 11 -3.45 22.64 16.71
CA VAL A 11 -4.84 23.10 16.75
C VAL A 11 -5.52 22.76 15.44
N MET A 12 -6.26 21.65 15.45
CA MET A 12 -7.06 21.19 14.30
C MET A 12 -8.24 22.12 14.05
N ILE A 13 -8.66 22.25 12.79
CA ILE A 13 -9.92 22.88 12.41
C ILE A 13 -11.00 21.79 12.20
N PRO A 14 -12.30 22.11 12.30
CA PRO A 14 -13.36 21.16 11.99
C PRO A 14 -13.18 20.54 10.60
N VAL A 15 -13.49 19.24 10.46
CA VAL A 15 -13.35 18.54 9.18
C VAL A 15 -14.25 19.12 8.09
N THR A 16 -15.35 19.77 8.45
CA THR A 16 -16.22 20.53 7.53
C THR A 16 -15.51 21.72 6.90
N ASP A 17 -14.64 22.40 7.67
CA ASP A 17 -13.85 23.53 7.15
C ASP A 17 -12.72 23.03 6.25
N VAL A 18 -12.13 21.88 6.58
CA VAL A 18 -11.17 21.18 5.69
C VAL A 18 -11.84 20.81 4.37
N ALA A 19 -13.04 20.22 4.43
CA ALA A 19 -13.82 19.78 3.30
C ALA A 19 -14.21 20.96 2.37
N SER A 20 -14.55 22.11 2.96
CA SER A 20 -14.93 23.31 2.20
C SER A 20 -13.81 23.80 1.28
N LYS A 21 -12.52 23.60 1.66
CA LYS A 21 -11.34 23.96 0.85
C LYS A 21 -11.26 23.23 -0.49
N ILE A 22 -11.99 22.12 -0.62
CA ILE A 22 -12.04 21.27 -1.82
C ILE A 22 -13.48 21.12 -2.36
N GLY A 23 -14.37 22.04 -1.98
CA GLY A 23 -15.73 22.12 -2.51
C GLY A 23 -16.68 21.02 -2.03
N ILE A 24 -16.40 20.38 -0.90
CA ILE A 24 -17.29 19.40 -0.25
C ILE A 24 -18.13 20.14 0.78
N LYS A 25 -19.45 19.94 0.73
CA LYS A 25 -20.40 20.57 1.64
C LYS A 25 -20.65 19.67 2.86
N PRO A 26 -21.12 20.23 4.00
CA PRO A 26 -21.42 19.44 5.19
C PRO A 26 -22.41 18.28 4.95
N GLU A 27 -23.42 18.45 4.09
CA GLU A 27 -24.40 17.43 3.72
C GLU A 27 -23.81 16.26 2.89
N ASP A 28 -22.59 16.44 2.35
CA ASP A 28 -21.84 15.42 1.62
C ASP A 28 -20.99 14.52 2.54
N LEU A 29 -21.01 14.81 3.86
CA LEU A 29 -20.19 14.15 4.87
C LEU A 29 -21.02 13.42 5.92
N GLU A 30 -20.48 12.32 6.40
CA GLU A 30 -20.88 11.66 7.64
C GLU A 30 -19.76 11.86 8.66
N LEU A 31 -20.06 12.61 9.74
CA LEU A 31 -19.06 13.01 10.71
C LEU A 31 -18.75 11.90 11.73
N TYR A 32 -17.47 11.68 11.99
CA TYR A 32 -16.94 10.82 13.05
C TYR A 32 -16.21 11.69 14.08
N GLY A 33 -16.98 12.49 14.81
CA GLY A 33 -16.46 13.56 15.65
C GLY A 33 -16.11 14.81 14.84
N PRO A 34 -15.42 15.81 15.45
CA PRO A 34 -15.20 17.10 14.82
C PRO A 34 -14.11 17.10 13.73
N TYR A 35 -13.20 16.11 13.72
CA TYR A 35 -11.97 16.15 12.92
C TYR A 35 -11.87 15.04 11.87
N LYS A 36 -12.83 14.13 11.81
CA LYS A 36 -12.89 13.01 10.88
C LYS A 36 -14.25 12.93 10.23
N ALA A 37 -14.29 12.54 8.96
CA ALA A 37 -15.56 12.29 8.26
C ALA A 37 -15.39 11.25 7.16
N LYS A 38 -16.49 10.61 6.77
CA LYS A 38 -16.58 9.83 5.54
C LYS A 38 -17.39 10.59 4.50
N LEU A 39 -17.06 10.39 3.22
CA LEU A 39 -17.93 10.84 2.14
C LEU A 39 -19.25 10.06 2.15
N THR A 40 -20.36 10.75 1.84
CA THR A 40 -21.62 10.05 1.55
C THR A 40 -21.48 9.23 0.26
N MET A 41 -22.27 8.16 0.13
CA MET A 41 -22.28 7.33 -1.10
C MET A 41 -22.69 8.13 -2.34
N LYS A 42 -23.52 9.17 -2.18
CA LYS A 42 -23.91 10.07 -3.27
C LYS A 42 -22.70 10.85 -3.75
N LYS A 43 -21.99 11.53 -2.84
CA LYS A 43 -20.81 12.34 -3.16
C LYS A 43 -19.69 11.49 -3.75
N LEU A 44 -19.46 10.29 -3.22
CA LEU A 44 -18.48 9.35 -3.76
C LEU A 44 -18.75 9.04 -5.24
N ARG A 45 -20.00 8.75 -5.62
CA ARG A 45 -20.38 8.49 -7.02
C ARG A 45 -20.19 9.74 -7.91
N GLU A 46 -20.49 10.94 -7.42
CA GLU A 46 -20.24 12.18 -8.14
C GLU A 46 -18.73 12.36 -8.43
N PHE A 47 -17.88 12.10 -7.45
CA PHE A 47 -16.43 12.18 -7.62
C PHE A 47 -15.88 11.13 -8.57
N GLN A 48 -16.36 9.89 -8.49
CA GLN A 48 -15.99 8.84 -9.43
C GLN A 48 -16.35 9.21 -10.87
N ALA A 49 -17.55 9.75 -11.09
CA ALA A 49 -17.98 10.19 -12.42
C ALA A 49 -17.09 11.33 -12.95
N LYS A 50 -16.80 12.36 -12.11
CA LYS A 50 -15.91 13.47 -12.49
C LYS A 50 -14.49 12.99 -12.79
N ALA A 51 -13.91 12.13 -11.94
CA ALA A 51 -12.54 11.65 -12.11
C ALA A 51 -12.39 10.60 -13.25
N SER A 52 -13.49 10.04 -13.74
CA SER A 52 -13.48 9.16 -14.91
C SER A 52 -13.21 9.91 -16.22
N ASP A 53 -13.52 11.22 -16.27
CA ASP A 53 -13.15 12.08 -17.37
C ASP A 53 -11.71 12.60 -17.18
N PRO A 54 -10.77 12.28 -18.10
CA PRO A 54 -9.41 12.79 -18.04
C PRO A 54 -9.31 14.33 -17.97
N ALA A 55 -10.24 15.05 -18.57
CA ALA A 55 -10.28 16.51 -18.53
C ALA A 55 -10.81 17.07 -17.21
N GLY A 56 -11.58 16.29 -16.46
CA GLY A 56 -12.20 16.68 -15.19
C GLY A 56 -11.38 16.32 -13.95
N ARG A 57 -10.23 15.64 -14.11
CA ARG A 57 -9.41 15.14 -13.00
C ARG A 57 -8.07 15.88 -12.87
N GLY A 58 -7.58 15.96 -11.63
CA GLY A 58 -6.26 16.50 -11.33
C GLY A 58 -5.10 15.60 -11.79
N LYS A 59 -3.88 16.13 -11.68
CA LYS A 59 -2.63 15.46 -12.03
C LYS A 59 -2.20 14.55 -10.87
N LEU A 60 -1.97 13.27 -11.16
CA LEU A 60 -1.61 12.28 -10.17
C LEU A 60 -0.09 12.20 -10.00
N ILE A 61 0.38 12.34 -8.76
CA ILE A 61 1.78 12.23 -8.36
C ILE A 61 1.91 11.00 -7.47
N LEU A 62 2.70 10.02 -7.91
CA LEU A 62 3.00 8.85 -7.11
C LEU A 62 4.30 9.06 -6.33
N VAL A 63 4.26 8.94 -5.01
CA VAL A 63 5.46 8.91 -4.17
C VAL A 63 5.83 7.46 -3.85
N THR A 64 7.06 7.11 -4.15
CA THR A 64 7.68 5.81 -3.86
C THR A 64 9.05 6.03 -3.23
N ALA A 65 9.87 5.00 -3.09
CA ALA A 65 11.22 5.13 -2.54
C ALA A 65 12.20 4.14 -3.16
N ILE A 66 13.46 4.30 -2.79
CA ILE A 66 14.51 3.29 -2.98
C ILE A 66 14.22 2.05 -2.11
N THR A 67 14.97 0.96 -2.31
CA THR A 67 14.84 -0.27 -1.50
C THR A 67 14.96 0.05 0.00
N PRO A 68 13.97 -0.37 0.84
CA PRO A 68 13.94 -0.02 2.26
C PRO A 68 15.16 -0.50 3.02
N THR A 69 15.62 0.33 3.95
CA THR A 69 16.68 0.01 4.90
C THR A 69 16.17 0.16 6.35
N PRO A 70 16.86 -0.43 7.33
CA PRO A 70 16.55 -0.21 8.74
C PRO A 70 16.70 1.26 9.19
N ALA A 71 17.27 2.13 8.34
CA ALA A 71 17.39 3.57 8.62
C ALA A 71 16.07 4.32 8.35
N GLY A 72 15.19 3.75 7.51
CA GLY A 72 13.95 4.38 7.06
C GLY A 72 14.17 5.43 5.96
N GLU A 73 13.23 5.57 5.03
CA GLU A 73 13.31 6.52 3.90
C GLU A 73 12.40 7.74 4.07
N GLY A 74 11.35 7.63 4.91
CA GLY A 74 10.45 8.74 5.21
C GLY A 74 9.44 9.06 4.10
N LYS A 75 8.95 8.04 3.40
CA LYS A 75 8.00 8.18 2.27
C LYS A 75 6.76 9.00 2.61
N SER A 76 6.04 8.62 3.68
CA SER A 76 4.80 9.30 4.08
C SER A 76 5.05 10.75 4.50
N THR A 77 6.18 11.02 5.19
CA THR A 77 6.62 12.38 5.53
C THR A 77 6.85 13.22 4.28
N VAL A 78 7.53 12.67 3.25
CA VAL A 78 7.73 13.38 1.98
C VAL A 78 6.42 13.56 1.22
N SER A 79 5.52 12.56 1.24
CA SER A 79 4.20 12.67 0.59
C SER A 79 3.35 13.79 1.18
N ILE A 80 3.31 13.87 2.50
CA ILE A 80 2.56 14.91 3.23
C ILE A 80 3.23 16.27 3.03
N GLY A 81 4.56 16.35 3.23
CA GLY A 81 5.31 17.59 3.02
C GLY A 81 5.17 18.13 1.59
N LEU A 82 5.19 17.24 0.56
CA LEU A 82 4.97 17.64 -0.83
C LEU A 82 3.55 18.18 -1.05
N GLY A 83 2.52 17.54 -0.48
CA GLY A 83 1.15 18.03 -0.55
C GLY A 83 0.99 19.40 0.09
N ASP A 84 1.57 19.60 1.28
CA ASP A 84 1.58 20.89 1.97
C ASP A 84 2.42 21.93 1.21
N GLY A 85 3.57 21.55 0.65
CA GLY A 85 4.42 22.40 -0.18
C GLY A 85 3.73 22.87 -1.46
N LEU A 86 2.98 22.00 -2.13
CA LEU A 86 2.15 22.37 -3.28
C LEU A 86 1.11 23.42 -2.91
N ARG A 87 0.47 23.29 -1.74
CA ARG A 87 -0.46 24.30 -1.22
C ARG A 87 0.23 25.63 -0.95
N LYS A 88 1.44 25.63 -0.41
CA LYS A 88 2.21 26.86 -0.16
C LYS A 88 2.55 27.64 -1.42
N ILE A 89 2.78 26.97 -2.54
CA ILE A 89 2.99 27.61 -3.85
C ILE A 89 1.68 27.90 -4.58
N GLY A 90 0.53 27.88 -3.88
CA GLY A 90 -0.77 28.25 -4.42
C GLY A 90 -1.45 27.18 -5.29
N LYS A 91 -0.96 25.95 -5.33
CA LYS A 91 -1.58 24.85 -6.07
C LYS A 91 -2.69 24.21 -5.23
N ASN A 92 -3.82 23.86 -5.85
CA ASN A 92 -4.88 23.11 -5.19
C ASN A 92 -4.50 21.63 -5.10
N ALA A 93 -3.74 21.25 -4.07
CA ALA A 93 -3.29 19.89 -3.85
C ALA A 93 -4.15 19.14 -2.84
N VAL A 94 -4.39 17.86 -3.09
CA VAL A 94 -5.06 16.91 -2.19
C VAL A 94 -4.19 15.67 -2.03
N ILE A 95 -4.14 15.13 -0.82
CA ILE A 95 -3.33 13.96 -0.51
C ILE A 95 -4.23 12.74 -0.35
N ALA A 96 -3.79 11.56 -0.83
CA ALA A 96 -4.49 10.29 -0.66
C ALA A 96 -3.52 9.24 -0.11
N LEU A 97 -3.75 8.77 1.12
CA LEU A 97 -2.88 7.87 1.86
C LEU A 97 -3.56 6.56 2.24
N ARG A 98 -2.75 5.59 2.68
CA ARG A 98 -3.23 4.34 3.25
C ARG A 98 -3.60 4.51 4.71
N GLU A 99 -4.57 3.73 5.16
CA GLU A 99 -4.90 3.56 6.56
C GLU A 99 -3.89 2.62 7.22
N PRO A 100 -3.30 2.97 8.38
CA PRO A 100 -2.36 2.09 9.08
C PRO A 100 -3.05 0.92 9.76
N SER A 101 -2.35 -0.23 9.84
CA SER A 101 -2.76 -1.42 10.59
C SER A 101 -2.23 -1.35 12.02
N LEU A 102 -2.98 -1.87 12.98
CA LEU A 102 -2.59 -1.92 14.41
C LEU A 102 -1.33 -2.76 14.65
N GLY A 103 -1.19 -3.88 13.95
CA GLY A 103 -0.05 -4.77 14.14
C GLY A 103 1.31 -4.09 14.01
N PRO A 104 1.59 -3.34 12.93
CA PRO A 104 2.79 -2.52 12.81
C PRO A 104 2.93 -1.45 13.90
N CYS A 105 1.84 -0.79 14.30
CA CYS A 105 1.86 0.27 15.33
C CYS A 105 2.34 -0.26 16.70
N PHE A 106 1.87 -1.44 17.09
CA PHE A 106 2.31 -2.08 18.34
C PHE A 106 3.60 -2.93 18.18
N GLY A 107 4.04 -3.17 16.94
CA GLY A 107 5.21 -4.01 16.60
C GLY A 107 6.53 -3.24 16.53
N VAL A 108 6.99 -2.94 15.33
CA VAL A 108 8.34 -2.38 15.04
C VAL A 108 8.27 -0.97 14.48
N LYS A 109 7.19 -0.62 13.81
CA LYS A 109 7.06 0.62 13.04
C LYS A 109 5.87 1.43 13.53
N GLY A 110 6.04 2.75 13.53
CA GLY A 110 4.95 3.69 13.63
C GLY A 110 3.95 3.57 12.48
N GLY A 111 2.82 4.22 12.65
CA GLY A 111 1.74 4.27 11.68
C GLY A 111 2.12 5.01 10.38
N ALA A 112 1.15 5.14 9.49
CA ALA A 112 1.31 5.81 8.20
C ALA A 112 0.99 7.32 8.25
N CYS A 113 1.09 7.96 9.43
CA CYS A 113 0.70 9.37 9.62
C CYS A 113 1.79 10.40 9.24
N GLY A 114 2.94 9.96 8.72
CA GLY A 114 4.10 10.83 8.51
C GLY A 114 4.95 11.00 9.76
N GLY A 115 5.71 12.10 9.86
CA GLY A 115 6.54 12.38 11.04
C GLY A 115 7.03 13.83 11.06
N GLY A 116 7.50 14.30 12.24
CA GLY A 116 7.90 15.67 12.45
C GLY A 116 6.76 16.65 12.17
N HIS A 117 7.06 17.68 11.39
CA HIS A 117 6.09 18.69 10.99
C HIS A 117 5.30 18.32 9.71
N ALA A 118 5.57 17.17 9.09
CA ALA A 118 4.80 16.65 7.96
C ALA A 118 3.98 15.42 8.39
N GLN A 119 2.86 15.67 9.06
CA GLN A 119 1.95 14.64 9.60
C GLN A 119 0.50 14.91 9.23
N ILE A 120 -0.33 13.86 9.28
CA ILE A 120 -1.79 13.93 9.25
C ILE A 120 -2.36 13.74 10.66
N VAL A 121 -3.44 14.45 10.95
CA VAL A 121 -4.11 14.44 12.26
C VAL A 121 -5.62 14.25 12.10
N PRO A 122 -6.29 13.64 13.12
CA PRO A 122 -5.81 13.22 14.44
C PRO A 122 -4.97 11.94 14.37
N MET A 123 -3.70 12.02 14.77
CA MET A 123 -2.73 10.93 14.64
C MET A 123 -3.12 9.68 15.45
N GLU A 124 -3.57 9.87 16.68
CA GLU A 124 -3.93 8.80 17.61
C GLU A 124 -5.07 7.96 17.02
N ASP A 125 -6.15 8.63 16.61
CA ASP A 125 -7.31 7.94 16.03
C ASP A 125 -6.94 7.18 14.76
N ILE A 126 -6.14 7.80 13.88
CA ILE A 126 -5.74 7.19 12.61
C ILE A 126 -4.91 5.92 12.85
N ASN A 127 -4.01 5.93 13.85
CA ASN A 127 -3.14 4.79 14.15
C ASN A 127 -3.79 3.70 14.99
N LEU A 128 -4.88 4.00 15.71
CA LEU A 128 -5.55 3.05 16.61
C LEU A 128 -6.93 2.65 16.06
N HIS A 129 -7.98 3.37 16.44
CA HIS A 129 -9.35 3.12 16.01
C HIS A 129 -9.88 4.31 15.22
N PHE A 130 -9.64 4.29 13.91
CA PHE A 130 -9.92 5.43 13.04
C PHE A 130 -11.43 5.67 12.87
N THR A 131 -12.06 4.95 11.96
CA THR A 131 -13.51 4.99 11.69
C THR A 131 -14.14 3.60 11.62
N GLY A 132 -13.33 2.57 11.94
CA GLY A 132 -13.79 1.18 12.01
C GLY A 132 -13.61 0.38 10.71
N ASP A 133 -12.92 0.90 9.69
CA ASP A 133 -12.78 0.21 8.40
C ASP A 133 -12.03 -1.11 8.54
N ILE A 134 -10.89 -1.12 9.23
CA ILE A 134 -10.08 -2.34 9.41
C ILE A 134 -10.84 -3.36 10.27
N HIS A 135 -11.57 -2.91 11.29
CA HIS A 135 -12.44 -3.79 12.07
C HIS A 135 -13.54 -4.42 11.19
N ALA A 136 -14.22 -3.62 10.37
CA ALA A 136 -15.26 -4.12 9.46
C ALA A 136 -14.70 -5.16 8.48
N ILE A 137 -13.49 -4.92 7.94
CA ILE A 137 -12.78 -5.86 7.06
C ILE A 137 -12.44 -7.15 7.80
N SER A 138 -11.94 -7.06 9.05
CA SER A 138 -11.65 -8.23 9.89
C SER A 138 -12.91 -9.09 10.12
N ILE A 139 -14.01 -8.46 10.52
CA ILE A 139 -15.26 -9.17 10.78
C ILE A 139 -15.86 -9.75 9.50
N ALA A 140 -15.83 -9.02 8.38
CA ALA A 140 -16.29 -9.50 7.08
C ALA A 140 -15.49 -10.73 6.60
N ASN A 141 -14.17 -10.70 6.74
CA ASN A 141 -13.32 -11.83 6.42
C ASN A 141 -13.62 -13.06 7.30
N ASN A 142 -13.81 -12.85 8.61
CA ASN A 142 -14.07 -13.93 9.54
C ASN A 142 -15.50 -14.47 9.42
N LEU A 143 -16.47 -13.63 9.00
CA LEU A 143 -17.80 -14.10 8.64
C LEU A 143 -17.77 -15.08 7.46
N ILE A 144 -16.96 -14.83 6.44
CA ILE A 144 -16.76 -15.78 5.34
C ILE A 144 -16.23 -17.12 5.89
N ALA A 145 -15.21 -17.11 6.74
CA ALA A 145 -14.67 -18.33 7.35
C ALA A 145 -15.74 -19.09 8.15
N ALA A 146 -16.51 -18.37 8.98
CA ALA A 146 -17.59 -18.97 9.78
C ALA A 146 -18.69 -19.58 8.91
N LEU A 147 -19.07 -18.91 7.81
CA LEU A 147 -20.09 -19.42 6.88
C LEU A 147 -19.62 -20.67 6.12
N VAL A 148 -18.32 -20.74 5.75
CA VAL A 148 -17.73 -21.93 5.13
C VAL A 148 -17.77 -23.11 6.09
N ASP A 149 -17.30 -22.93 7.34
CA ASP A 149 -17.29 -23.98 8.35
C ASP A 149 -18.71 -24.41 8.74
N ASN A 150 -19.65 -23.45 8.85
CA ASN A 150 -21.06 -23.75 9.10
C ASN A 150 -21.69 -24.56 7.95
N HIS A 151 -21.38 -24.23 6.68
CA HIS A 151 -21.87 -24.99 5.53
C HIS A 151 -21.38 -26.46 5.57
N ILE A 152 -20.09 -26.65 5.88
CA ILE A 152 -19.51 -27.99 6.03
C ILE A 152 -20.20 -28.76 7.17
N GLN A 153 -20.45 -28.11 8.30
CA GLN A 153 -21.07 -28.72 9.48
C GLN A 153 -22.56 -29.07 9.27
N GLN A 154 -23.30 -28.27 8.51
CA GLN A 154 -24.76 -28.34 8.35
C GLN A 154 -25.21 -29.11 7.08
N GLY A 155 -24.41 -30.08 6.65
CA GLY A 155 -24.80 -30.98 5.56
C GLY A 155 -23.97 -30.87 4.29
N ASN A 156 -23.17 -29.81 4.13
CA ASN A 156 -22.17 -29.66 3.05
C ASN A 156 -22.72 -29.96 1.63
N GLU A 157 -23.84 -29.34 1.29
CA GLU A 157 -24.52 -29.56 -0.01
C GLU A 157 -23.60 -29.29 -1.23
N LEU A 158 -22.65 -28.36 -1.10
CA LEU A 158 -21.65 -28.07 -2.14
C LEU A 158 -20.53 -29.10 -2.19
N GLY A 159 -20.47 -30.05 -1.25
CA GLY A 159 -19.46 -31.10 -1.19
C GLY A 159 -18.05 -30.53 -0.99
N ILE A 160 -17.88 -29.47 -0.22
CA ILE A 160 -16.56 -28.87 0.07
C ILE A 160 -15.70 -29.92 0.81
N ASP A 161 -14.50 -30.19 0.28
CA ASP A 161 -13.51 -30.98 0.99
C ASP A 161 -12.83 -30.10 2.04
N PRO A 162 -13.02 -30.34 3.35
CA PRO A 162 -12.46 -29.51 4.42
C PRO A 162 -10.93 -29.33 4.36
N ARG A 163 -10.22 -30.30 3.75
CA ARG A 163 -8.77 -30.27 3.58
C ARG A 163 -8.31 -29.30 2.50
N THR A 164 -9.23 -28.79 1.68
CA THR A 164 -8.96 -27.88 0.57
C THR A 164 -9.38 -26.44 0.85
N VAL A 165 -9.95 -26.16 2.01
CA VAL A 165 -10.34 -24.80 2.39
C VAL A 165 -9.10 -23.90 2.41
N THR A 166 -9.09 -22.90 1.53
CA THR A 166 -7.98 -21.96 1.36
C THR A 166 -8.22 -20.63 2.08
N TRP A 167 -9.48 -20.39 2.49
CA TRP A 167 -9.84 -19.15 3.15
C TRP A 167 -9.31 -19.08 4.57
N LYS A 168 -8.49 -18.07 4.86
CA LYS A 168 -7.88 -17.84 6.18
C LYS A 168 -8.70 -16.87 7.00
N ARG A 169 -8.69 -17.04 8.31
CA ARG A 169 -9.16 -16.02 9.25
C ARG A 169 -8.19 -14.84 9.31
N CYS A 170 -8.59 -13.75 9.92
CA CYS A 170 -7.70 -12.62 10.13
C CYS A 170 -7.92 -11.94 11.50
N VAL A 171 -6.86 -11.26 11.94
CA VAL A 171 -6.85 -10.36 13.08
C VAL A 171 -5.86 -9.23 12.79
N ASP A 172 -6.17 -8.00 13.18
CA ASP A 172 -5.29 -6.86 12.87
C ASP A 172 -4.21 -6.64 13.94
N LEU A 173 -3.51 -7.72 14.29
CA LEU A 173 -2.41 -7.74 15.24
C LEU A 173 -1.28 -8.65 14.74
N ASN A 174 -0.07 -8.44 15.26
CA ASN A 174 1.07 -9.32 15.04
C ASN A 174 1.03 -10.48 16.03
N ASP A 175 0.53 -11.64 15.61
CA ASP A 175 0.43 -12.83 16.46
C ASP A 175 0.95 -14.10 15.76
N ARG A 176 2.21 -14.46 16.02
CA ARG A 176 2.84 -15.65 15.41
C ARG A 176 2.23 -16.98 15.85
N GLN A 177 1.53 -17.02 16.98
CA GLN A 177 0.90 -18.25 17.48
C GLN A 177 -0.29 -18.68 16.59
N LEU A 178 -0.89 -17.73 15.88
CA LEU A 178 -2.03 -17.98 15.02
C LEU A 178 -1.67 -18.37 13.59
N ARG A 179 -0.38 -18.50 13.24
CA ARG A 179 0.05 -18.83 11.86
C ARG A 179 -0.48 -20.15 11.38
N ASN A 180 -0.43 -21.17 12.23
CA ASN A 180 -0.95 -22.50 11.95
C ASN A 180 -1.66 -23.01 13.20
N ILE A 181 -2.94 -23.31 13.07
CA ILE A 181 -3.80 -23.77 14.16
C ILE A 181 -4.64 -24.96 13.68
N VAL A 182 -5.26 -25.64 14.61
CA VAL A 182 -6.36 -26.57 14.32
C VAL A 182 -7.64 -25.95 14.85
N SER A 183 -8.61 -25.69 13.96
CA SER A 183 -9.94 -25.21 14.32
C SER A 183 -10.93 -26.40 14.43
N GLY A 184 -12.06 -26.20 15.12
CA GLY A 184 -13.13 -27.20 15.22
C GLY A 184 -12.82 -28.36 16.16
N LEU A 185 -11.86 -28.20 17.11
CA LEU A 185 -11.58 -29.20 18.14
C LEU A 185 -12.69 -29.24 19.18
N GLY A 186 -13.02 -30.45 19.67
CA GLY A 186 -14.01 -30.67 20.71
C GLY A 186 -15.05 -31.72 20.33
N ALA A 187 -16.31 -31.50 20.69
CA ALA A 187 -17.41 -32.41 20.38
C ALA A 187 -17.88 -32.25 18.92
N ARG A 188 -18.73 -33.16 18.44
CA ARG A 188 -19.32 -33.10 17.10
C ARG A 188 -20.05 -31.77 16.81
N THR A 189 -20.54 -31.10 17.85
CA THR A 189 -21.22 -29.80 17.77
C THR A 189 -20.26 -28.63 17.58
N ASP A 190 -18.93 -28.82 17.78
CA ASP A 190 -17.94 -27.77 17.73
C ASP A 190 -17.35 -27.57 16.31
N GLY A 191 -17.77 -28.41 15.36
CA GLY A 191 -17.37 -28.31 13.96
C GLY A 191 -16.54 -29.49 13.46
N THR A 192 -16.01 -29.35 12.25
CA THR A 192 -15.11 -30.35 11.64
C THR A 192 -13.66 -29.94 11.87
N PRO A 193 -12.85 -30.74 12.60
CA PRO A 193 -11.44 -30.41 12.81
C PRO A 193 -10.68 -30.31 11.49
N ARG A 194 -9.99 -29.20 11.30
CA ARG A 194 -9.13 -28.95 10.14
C ARG A 194 -7.98 -28.02 10.47
N GLU A 195 -6.94 -28.09 9.68
CA GLU A 195 -5.88 -27.09 9.70
C GLU A 195 -6.48 -25.73 9.27
N ASP A 196 -6.14 -24.69 9.99
CA ASP A 196 -6.56 -23.32 9.74
C ASP A 196 -5.40 -22.36 9.98
N HIS A 197 -5.56 -21.13 9.51
CA HIS A 197 -4.51 -20.11 9.58
C HIS A 197 -5.13 -18.76 9.83
N PHE A 198 -4.40 -17.90 10.54
CA PHE A 198 -4.69 -16.47 10.59
C PHE A 198 -3.69 -15.68 9.75
N GLN A 199 -4.15 -14.60 9.17
CA GLN A 199 -3.34 -13.56 8.55
C GLN A 199 -3.65 -12.21 9.18
N ILE A 200 -2.75 -11.25 9.08
CA ILE A 200 -3.08 -9.88 9.49
C ILE A 200 -4.12 -9.31 8.54
N THR A 201 -5.06 -8.53 9.06
CA THR A 201 -6.21 -8.05 8.28
C THR A 201 -5.81 -7.35 6.97
N VAL A 202 -4.74 -6.58 6.98
CA VAL A 202 -4.23 -5.88 5.80
C VAL A 202 -3.57 -6.79 4.74
N ALA A 203 -3.37 -8.07 5.05
CA ALA A 203 -2.95 -9.09 4.08
C ALA A 203 -4.14 -9.87 3.49
N SER A 204 -5.35 -9.67 3.99
CA SER A 204 -6.54 -10.39 3.53
C SER A 204 -6.96 -10.01 2.11
N GLU A 205 -7.60 -10.95 1.41
CA GLU A 205 -8.19 -10.67 0.10
C GLU A 205 -9.31 -9.62 0.21
N ILE A 206 -10.07 -9.59 1.33
CA ILE A 206 -11.11 -8.57 1.57
C ILE A 206 -10.51 -7.15 1.58
N MET A 207 -9.34 -6.95 2.19
CA MET A 207 -8.66 -5.65 2.14
C MET A 207 -8.33 -5.25 0.69
N ALA A 208 -7.85 -6.19 -0.13
CA ALA A 208 -7.57 -5.92 -1.55
C ALA A 208 -8.85 -5.65 -2.34
N ILE A 209 -9.91 -6.43 -2.09
CA ILE A 209 -11.22 -6.26 -2.73
C ILE A 209 -11.80 -4.87 -2.46
N ILE A 210 -11.82 -4.42 -1.19
CA ILE A 210 -12.40 -3.11 -0.85
C ILE A 210 -11.60 -1.95 -1.48
N CYS A 211 -10.27 -2.10 -1.56
CA CYS A 211 -9.41 -1.10 -2.17
C CYS A 211 -9.55 -1.01 -3.70
N LEU A 212 -9.96 -2.09 -4.36
CA LEU A 212 -10.13 -2.16 -5.81
C LEU A 212 -11.60 -2.02 -6.26
N SER A 213 -12.56 -1.99 -5.32
CA SER A 213 -14.00 -1.84 -5.61
C SER A 213 -14.41 -0.38 -5.63
N ARG A 214 -15.18 0.01 -6.65
CA ARG A 214 -15.74 1.37 -6.79
C ARG A 214 -17.13 1.51 -6.15
N SER A 215 -17.91 0.43 -6.16
CA SER A 215 -19.33 0.43 -5.73
C SER A 215 -19.67 -0.80 -4.89
N ILE A 216 -20.81 -0.75 -4.22
CA ILE A 216 -21.36 -1.92 -3.50
C ILE A 216 -21.68 -3.07 -4.47
N SER A 217 -22.10 -2.79 -5.69
CA SER A 217 -22.37 -3.82 -6.69
C SER A 217 -21.08 -4.54 -7.11
N GLU A 218 -20.02 -3.78 -7.42
CA GLU A 218 -18.70 -4.35 -7.73
C GLU A 218 -18.11 -5.08 -6.51
N LEU A 219 -18.27 -4.54 -5.29
CA LEU A 219 -17.87 -5.20 -4.05
C LEU A 219 -18.53 -6.58 -3.91
N LYS A 220 -19.85 -6.66 -4.13
CA LYS A 220 -20.59 -7.93 -4.09
C LYS A 220 -20.12 -8.91 -5.15
N GLU A 221 -19.89 -8.44 -6.38
CA GLU A 221 -19.38 -9.27 -7.47
C GLU A 221 -18.01 -9.86 -7.12
N ARG A 222 -17.09 -9.04 -6.65
CA ARG A 222 -15.75 -9.47 -6.21
C ARG A 222 -15.82 -10.46 -5.05
N ILE A 223 -16.62 -10.19 -4.02
CA ILE A 223 -16.82 -11.12 -2.90
C ILE A 223 -17.41 -12.44 -3.37
N SER A 224 -18.37 -12.43 -4.31
CA SER A 224 -18.95 -13.65 -4.87
C SER A 224 -17.92 -14.52 -5.61
N ASN A 225 -16.91 -13.90 -6.22
CA ASN A 225 -15.86 -14.59 -6.96
C ASN A 225 -14.72 -15.15 -6.08
N ILE A 226 -14.68 -14.86 -4.78
CA ILE A 226 -13.69 -15.44 -3.87
C ILE A 226 -13.74 -16.96 -3.92
N ILE A 227 -12.59 -17.60 -4.14
CA ILE A 227 -12.44 -19.05 -4.06
C ILE A 227 -12.19 -19.43 -2.60
N ILE A 228 -13.10 -20.24 -2.04
CA ILE A 228 -13.04 -20.63 -0.62
C ILE A 228 -12.42 -22.02 -0.41
N GLY A 229 -12.36 -22.83 -1.44
CA GLY A 229 -11.82 -24.19 -1.42
C GLY A 229 -12.21 -24.97 -2.66
N LYS A 230 -12.13 -26.29 -2.58
CA LYS A 230 -12.57 -27.21 -3.65
C LYS A 230 -13.59 -28.20 -3.11
N ASN A 231 -14.48 -28.68 -4.01
CA ASN A 231 -15.37 -29.79 -3.71
C ASN A 231 -14.62 -31.14 -3.86
N TYR A 232 -15.27 -32.24 -3.51
CA TYR A 232 -14.71 -33.59 -3.65
C TYR A 232 -14.41 -33.99 -5.10
N ASN A 233 -15.01 -33.31 -6.09
CA ASN A 233 -14.69 -33.46 -7.52
C ASN A 233 -13.47 -32.61 -7.93
N ARG A 234 -12.83 -31.89 -7.00
CA ARG A 234 -11.69 -30.97 -7.22
C ARG A 234 -12.02 -29.72 -8.01
N GLU A 235 -13.27 -29.34 -8.11
CA GLU A 235 -13.73 -28.11 -8.71
C GLU A 235 -13.66 -26.97 -7.68
N ASN A 236 -13.35 -25.76 -8.11
CA ASN A 236 -13.33 -24.59 -7.22
C ASN A 236 -14.74 -24.26 -6.74
N VAL A 237 -14.89 -24.04 -5.45
CA VAL A 237 -16.11 -23.52 -4.83
C VAL A 237 -15.91 -22.03 -4.56
N LYS A 238 -16.83 -21.21 -5.05
CA LYS A 238 -16.83 -19.78 -4.84
C LYS A 238 -17.68 -19.40 -3.62
N PHE A 239 -17.36 -18.29 -2.95
CA PHE A 239 -18.19 -17.81 -1.85
C PHE A 239 -19.62 -17.47 -2.28
N GLY A 240 -19.80 -17.01 -3.54
CA GLY A 240 -21.12 -16.77 -4.11
C GLY A 240 -22.04 -17.99 -4.13
N ASP A 241 -21.49 -19.20 -4.17
CA ASP A 241 -22.25 -20.46 -4.16
C ASP A 241 -22.96 -20.68 -2.81
N LEU A 242 -22.43 -20.09 -1.72
CA LEU A 242 -23.08 -20.08 -0.39
C LEU A 242 -24.26 -19.11 -0.31
N LYS A 243 -24.49 -18.23 -1.29
CA LYS A 243 -25.58 -17.24 -1.37
C LYS A 243 -25.61 -16.23 -0.21
N CYS A 244 -24.47 -16.01 0.46
CA CYS A 244 -24.33 -15.12 1.65
C CYS A 244 -23.59 -13.81 1.35
N THR A 245 -23.30 -13.49 0.10
CA THR A 245 -22.52 -12.30 -0.31
C THR A 245 -23.08 -10.99 0.23
N GLY A 246 -24.42 -10.87 0.28
CA GLY A 246 -25.11 -9.69 0.78
C GLY A 246 -24.79 -9.37 2.24
N ALA A 247 -24.67 -10.39 3.10
CA ALA A 247 -24.34 -10.22 4.51
C ALA A 247 -22.92 -9.66 4.71
N VAL A 248 -21.96 -10.18 3.96
CA VAL A 248 -20.56 -9.69 3.98
C VAL A 248 -20.48 -8.24 3.46
N ALA A 249 -21.17 -7.94 2.36
CA ALA A 249 -21.22 -6.58 1.82
C ALA A 249 -21.90 -5.58 2.76
N ALA A 250 -22.89 -6.02 3.55
CA ALA A 250 -23.54 -5.18 4.56
C ALA A 250 -22.58 -4.73 5.67
N LEU A 251 -21.66 -5.59 6.11
CA LEU A 251 -20.60 -5.23 7.06
C LEU A 251 -19.64 -4.18 6.49
N LEU A 252 -19.43 -4.18 5.19
CA LEU A 252 -18.46 -3.33 4.49
C LEU A 252 -19.07 -2.06 3.89
N LYS A 253 -20.38 -1.80 4.08
CA LYS A 253 -21.10 -0.70 3.43
C LYS A 253 -20.52 0.69 3.74
N ASP A 254 -20.01 0.88 4.95
CA ASP A 254 -19.40 2.14 5.38
C ASP A 254 -17.89 2.15 5.13
N ALA A 255 -17.25 0.99 5.28
CA ALA A 255 -15.83 0.81 5.06
C ALA A 255 -15.39 0.98 3.58
N ILE A 256 -16.29 0.98 2.59
CA ILE A 256 -15.97 1.26 1.19
C ILE A 256 -15.78 2.76 0.89
N ARG A 257 -16.21 3.63 1.81
CA ARG A 257 -16.16 5.09 1.67
C ARG A 257 -14.86 5.64 2.25
N PRO A 258 -14.11 6.48 1.52
CA PRO A 258 -12.87 7.04 2.03
C PRO A 258 -13.11 8.02 3.20
N ASN A 259 -12.13 8.08 4.08
CA ASN A 259 -12.08 8.99 5.22
C ASN A 259 -11.41 10.30 4.82
N LEU A 260 -11.91 11.43 5.32
CA LEU A 260 -11.35 12.75 5.18
C LEU A 260 -10.80 13.22 6.53
N VAL A 261 -9.56 13.69 6.52
CA VAL A 261 -8.84 14.30 7.64
C VAL A 261 -7.99 15.47 7.13
N GLN A 262 -7.06 15.96 7.95
CA GLN A 262 -6.20 17.09 7.64
C GLN A 262 -4.72 16.82 7.92
N THR A 263 -3.82 17.58 7.27
CA THR A 263 -2.43 17.70 7.69
C THR A 263 -2.30 18.63 8.90
N LEU A 264 -1.13 18.67 9.55
CA LEU A 264 -0.82 19.71 10.56
C LEU A 264 -1.04 21.13 10.02
N GLU A 265 -0.85 21.33 8.72
CA GLU A 265 -1.08 22.61 8.02
C GLU A 265 -2.54 22.78 7.54
N LYS A 266 -3.45 21.90 8.00
CA LYS A 266 -4.90 22.00 7.74
C LYS A 266 -5.30 21.78 6.28
N ASN A 267 -4.49 21.03 5.52
CA ASN A 267 -4.78 20.64 4.15
C ASN A 267 -5.56 19.32 4.10
N PRO A 268 -6.44 19.12 3.11
CA PRO A 268 -7.30 17.94 3.03
C PRO A 268 -6.53 16.68 2.66
N VAL A 269 -6.84 15.58 3.36
CA VAL A 269 -6.26 14.26 3.13
C VAL A 269 -7.34 13.20 3.14
N PHE A 270 -7.41 12.40 2.08
CA PHE A 270 -8.19 11.17 2.07
C PHE A 270 -7.32 10.02 2.58
N VAL A 271 -7.82 9.29 3.58
CA VAL A 271 -7.15 8.09 4.12
C VAL A 271 -8.08 6.91 3.97
N HIS A 272 -7.67 5.87 3.26
CA HIS A 272 -8.55 4.72 3.06
C HIS A 272 -7.84 3.47 2.55
N GLY A 273 -8.03 2.34 3.27
CA GLY A 273 -7.47 1.04 2.95
C GLY A 273 -5.95 0.98 3.09
N GLY A 274 -5.42 -0.20 3.39
CA GLY A 274 -4.00 -0.37 3.70
C GLY A 274 -3.45 -1.75 3.32
N PRO A 275 -3.67 -2.27 2.09
CA PRO A 275 -3.18 -3.59 1.72
C PRO A 275 -1.65 -3.64 1.75
N PHE A 276 -1.09 -4.76 2.21
CA PHE A 276 0.36 -4.97 2.21
C PHE A 276 0.91 -5.03 0.78
N ALA A 277 2.05 -4.34 0.54
CA ALA A 277 2.66 -4.27 -0.79
C ALA A 277 3.50 -5.50 -1.17
N ASN A 278 3.78 -6.39 -0.24
CA ASN A 278 4.53 -7.63 -0.49
C ASN A 278 3.64 -8.82 -0.83
N ILE A 279 2.31 -8.70 -0.74
CA ILE A 279 1.36 -9.76 -1.11
C ILE A 279 0.11 -9.24 -1.83
N ALA A 280 -0.14 -7.95 -1.79
CA ALA A 280 -1.23 -7.27 -2.49
C ALA A 280 -0.70 -6.01 -3.18
N HIS A 281 -1.59 -5.19 -3.74
CA HIS A 281 -1.18 -4.02 -4.54
C HIS A 281 -0.59 -2.85 -3.74
N GLY A 282 -0.60 -2.89 -2.41
CA GLY A 282 0.17 -1.97 -1.56
C GLY A 282 -0.14 -0.48 -1.65
N CYS A 283 -1.36 -0.12 -2.05
CA CYS A 283 -1.78 1.26 -2.28
C CYS A 283 -3.11 1.53 -1.58
N ASN A 284 -3.44 2.80 -1.33
CA ASN A 284 -4.77 3.18 -0.87
C ASN A 284 -5.85 2.80 -1.90
N SER A 285 -7.11 2.93 -1.51
CA SER A 285 -8.23 2.53 -2.36
C SER A 285 -8.35 3.37 -3.64
N ILE A 286 -8.98 2.80 -4.66
CA ILE A 286 -9.39 3.52 -5.87
C ILE A 286 -10.30 4.68 -5.49
N ASN A 287 -11.23 4.47 -4.55
CA ASN A 287 -12.19 5.49 -4.11
C ASN A 287 -11.51 6.72 -3.49
N ALA A 288 -10.46 6.53 -2.65
CA ALA A 288 -9.71 7.66 -2.10
C ALA A 288 -8.97 8.43 -3.21
N THR A 289 -8.30 7.72 -4.12
CA THR A 289 -7.57 8.36 -5.22
C THR A 289 -8.50 9.10 -6.19
N LEU A 290 -9.64 8.52 -6.57
CA LEU A 290 -10.62 9.18 -7.45
C LEU A 290 -11.27 10.39 -6.76
N SER A 291 -11.54 10.31 -5.45
CA SER A 291 -12.05 11.46 -4.69
C SER A 291 -11.04 12.61 -4.65
N ALA A 292 -9.76 12.29 -4.46
CA ALA A 292 -8.70 13.29 -4.52
C ALA A 292 -8.56 13.90 -5.93
N LEU A 293 -8.56 13.06 -6.98
CA LEU A 293 -8.50 13.49 -8.38
C LEU A 293 -9.68 14.36 -8.81
N ALA A 294 -10.86 14.14 -8.21
CA ALA A 294 -12.05 14.94 -8.48
C ALA A 294 -12.02 16.34 -7.80
N THR A 295 -11.18 16.51 -6.76
CA THR A 295 -11.23 17.69 -5.88
C THR A 295 -9.96 18.53 -5.92
N GLY A 296 -8.82 17.95 -6.30
CA GLY A 296 -7.54 18.64 -6.40
C GLY A 296 -7.05 18.75 -7.84
N ASP A 297 -6.30 19.81 -8.15
CA ASP A 297 -5.59 19.95 -9.42
C ASP A 297 -4.32 19.11 -9.44
N TYR A 298 -3.75 18.87 -8.25
CA TYR A 298 -2.62 17.97 -8.00
C TYR A 298 -2.99 16.99 -6.89
N VAL A 299 -2.71 15.74 -7.11
CA VAL A 299 -3.00 14.66 -6.14
C VAL A 299 -1.71 13.92 -5.80
N VAL A 300 -1.34 13.96 -4.53
CA VAL A 300 -0.18 13.22 -4.01
C VAL A 300 -0.66 11.93 -3.38
N THR A 301 -0.14 10.80 -3.86
CA THR A 301 -0.44 9.47 -3.28
C THR A 301 0.85 8.69 -3.11
N GLU A 302 0.81 7.61 -2.35
CA GLU A 302 1.99 6.77 -2.12
C GLU A 302 1.72 5.29 -2.41
N ALA A 303 2.81 4.56 -2.69
CA ALA A 303 2.82 3.10 -2.74
C ALA A 303 3.75 2.51 -1.68
N GLY A 304 3.42 1.32 -1.17
CA GLY A 304 4.20 0.65 -0.12
C GLY A 304 5.59 0.21 -0.59
N PHE A 305 6.55 0.23 0.31
CA PHE A 305 7.95 -0.14 0.06
C PHE A 305 8.62 0.68 -1.06
N ALA A 306 9.31 0.03 -2.00
CA ALA A 306 10.11 0.68 -3.04
C ALA A 306 9.44 0.65 -4.42
N ALA A 307 10.11 1.28 -5.39
CA ALA A 307 9.57 1.41 -6.74
C ALA A 307 9.44 0.08 -7.47
N ASP A 308 10.32 -0.87 -7.21
CA ASP A 308 10.25 -2.23 -7.76
C ASP A 308 9.06 -3.04 -7.23
N LEU A 309 8.53 -2.72 -6.06
CA LEU A 309 7.49 -3.50 -5.39
C LEU A 309 6.14 -2.78 -5.38
N GLY A 310 6.03 -1.69 -4.62
CA GLY A 310 4.77 -0.97 -4.48
C GLY A 310 4.41 -0.13 -5.68
N ALA A 311 5.37 0.59 -6.29
CA ALA A 311 5.07 1.41 -7.46
C ALA A 311 4.76 0.54 -8.69
N GLU A 312 5.46 -0.57 -8.91
CA GLU A 312 5.13 -1.53 -9.97
C GLU A 312 3.65 -1.94 -9.87
N LYS A 313 3.20 -2.38 -8.68
CA LYS A 313 1.81 -2.81 -8.46
C LYS A 313 0.80 -1.66 -8.55
N PHE A 314 1.19 -0.46 -8.15
CA PHE A 314 0.37 0.73 -8.38
C PHE A 314 0.14 0.95 -9.86
N LEU A 315 1.20 0.86 -10.67
CA LEU A 315 1.17 1.12 -12.10
C LEU A 315 0.48 -0.03 -12.87
N ASP A 316 0.83 -1.28 -12.62
CA ASP A 316 0.31 -2.44 -13.37
C ASP A 316 -1.03 -2.99 -12.84
N ILE A 317 -1.36 -2.80 -11.56
CA ILE A 317 -2.63 -3.29 -10.99
C ILE A 317 -3.61 -2.13 -10.78
N LYS A 318 -3.28 -1.17 -9.89
CA LYS A 318 -4.23 -0.12 -9.52
C LYS A 318 -4.56 0.82 -10.67
N CYS A 319 -3.56 1.30 -11.41
CA CYS A 319 -3.79 2.17 -12.56
C CYS A 319 -4.59 1.47 -13.65
N ARG A 320 -4.32 0.18 -13.90
CA ARG A 320 -5.07 -0.65 -14.84
C ARG A 320 -6.55 -0.77 -14.45
N VAL A 321 -6.83 -1.17 -13.22
CA VAL A 321 -8.20 -1.35 -12.73
C VAL A 321 -8.96 -0.01 -12.65
N ALA A 322 -8.28 1.05 -12.24
CA ALA A 322 -8.89 2.37 -12.05
C ALA A 322 -9.00 3.20 -13.33
N GLY A 323 -8.25 2.89 -14.39
CA GLY A 323 -8.19 3.71 -15.60
C GLY A 323 -7.52 5.08 -15.35
N ILE A 324 -6.53 5.13 -14.47
CA ILE A 324 -5.80 6.35 -14.11
C ILE A 324 -4.33 6.24 -14.53
N ALA A 325 -3.68 7.40 -14.70
CA ALA A 325 -2.28 7.48 -15.06
C ALA A 325 -1.58 8.55 -14.22
N PRO A 326 -0.37 8.29 -13.70
CA PRO A 326 0.41 9.31 -13.02
C PRO A 326 1.02 10.30 -14.01
N SER A 327 1.13 11.57 -13.58
CA SER A 327 1.81 12.64 -14.33
C SER A 327 3.28 12.74 -13.93
N ALA A 328 3.62 12.30 -12.72
CA ALA A 328 5.00 12.27 -12.21
C ALA A 328 5.13 11.18 -11.14
N VAL A 329 6.34 10.68 -10.96
CA VAL A 329 6.73 9.82 -9.84
C VAL A 329 7.82 10.53 -9.03
N VAL A 330 7.66 10.55 -7.70
CA VAL A 330 8.68 11.03 -6.76
C VAL A 330 9.32 9.82 -6.09
N ILE A 331 10.64 9.65 -6.27
CA ILE A 331 11.42 8.58 -5.63
C ILE A 331 12.12 9.17 -4.41
N VAL A 332 11.70 8.77 -3.23
CA VAL A 332 12.34 9.21 -1.98
C VAL A 332 13.64 8.44 -1.78
N ALA A 333 14.72 9.16 -1.58
CA ALA A 333 16.02 8.63 -1.23
C ALA A 333 16.58 9.34 0.00
N THR A 334 17.40 8.64 0.80
CA THR A 334 18.17 9.24 1.88
C THR A 334 19.64 8.90 1.69
N ILE A 335 20.53 9.83 2.02
CA ILE A 335 21.98 9.61 1.98
C ILE A 335 22.34 8.39 2.84
N ARG A 336 21.73 8.27 4.03
CA ARG A 336 21.94 7.13 4.94
C ARG A 336 21.59 5.78 4.30
N ALA A 337 20.45 5.68 3.62
CA ALA A 337 20.04 4.46 2.95
C ALA A 337 20.96 4.12 1.77
N LEU A 338 21.37 5.11 0.98
CA LEU A 338 22.32 4.90 -0.11
C LEU A 338 23.68 4.45 0.41
N LYS A 339 24.21 5.04 1.48
CA LYS A 339 25.44 4.56 2.13
C LYS A 339 25.32 3.10 2.61
N MET A 340 24.15 2.69 3.16
CA MET A 340 23.90 1.28 3.50
C MET A 340 23.95 0.38 2.27
N HIS A 341 23.31 0.78 1.17
CA HIS A 341 23.40 0.05 -0.11
C HIS A 341 24.84 0.00 -0.65
N GLY A 342 25.66 0.99 -0.31
CA GLY A 342 27.11 1.01 -0.58
C GLY A 342 27.95 0.13 0.33
N GLY A 343 27.35 -0.45 1.39
CA GLY A 343 27.99 -1.39 2.31
C GLY A 343 28.36 -0.83 3.69
N VAL A 344 27.94 0.41 4.02
CA VAL A 344 28.18 1.01 5.35
C VAL A 344 27.26 0.39 6.39
N ALA A 345 27.80 0.02 7.54
CA ALA A 345 27.04 -0.52 8.66
C ALA A 345 26.11 0.55 9.29
N LYS A 346 24.95 0.12 9.82
CA LYS A 346 23.95 1.02 10.41
C LYS A 346 24.53 1.96 11.48
N THR A 347 25.50 1.50 12.26
CA THR A 347 26.16 2.27 13.34
C THR A 347 27.08 3.39 12.83
N GLU A 348 27.48 3.33 11.55
CA GLU A 348 28.47 4.26 10.96
C GLU A 348 27.83 5.29 10.02
N LEU A 349 26.50 5.25 9.83
CA LEU A 349 25.78 6.07 8.83
C LEU A 349 25.87 7.59 9.07
N SER A 350 26.19 8.02 10.30
CA SER A 350 26.37 9.43 10.63
C SER A 350 27.70 10.02 10.15
N LYS A 351 28.65 9.18 9.77
CA LYS A 351 29.95 9.63 9.22
C LYS A 351 29.81 9.90 7.72
N PRO A 352 30.38 11.01 7.21
CA PRO A 352 30.42 11.28 5.78
C PRO A 352 31.16 10.16 5.01
N ASP A 353 30.57 9.70 3.89
CA ASP A 353 31.20 8.68 3.02
C ASP A 353 30.65 8.80 1.59
N CYS A 354 31.27 9.68 0.81
CA CYS A 354 30.93 9.89 -0.59
C CYS A 354 31.19 8.64 -1.47
N ALA A 355 32.21 7.84 -1.15
CA ALA A 355 32.52 6.63 -1.92
C ALA A 355 31.43 5.56 -1.76
N ALA A 356 30.98 5.36 -0.52
CA ALA A 356 29.86 4.46 -0.27
C ALA A 356 28.54 4.98 -0.86
N LEU A 357 28.31 6.29 -0.81
CA LEU A 357 27.15 6.93 -1.45
C LEU A 357 27.13 6.67 -2.96
N GLU A 358 28.25 6.90 -3.64
CA GLU A 358 28.39 6.66 -5.08
C GLU A 358 28.17 5.20 -5.44
N LYS A 359 28.72 4.27 -4.67
CA LYS A 359 28.48 2.83 -4.85
C LYS A 359 27.01 2.46 -4.63
N GLY A 360 26.38 3.00 -3.60
CA GLY A 360 24.98 2.73 -3.26
C GLY A 360 23.98 3.40 -4.20
N PHE A 361 24.42 4.40 -4.96
CA PHE A 361 23.60 5.06 -5.97
C PHE A 361 23.06 4.08 -7.03
N ALA A 362 23.72 2.94 -7.25
CA ALA A 362 23.24 1.88 -8.15
C ALA A 362 21.79 1.45 -7.82
N ASN A 363 21.40 1.42 -6.54
CA ASN A 363 20.03 1.10 -6.14
C ASN A 363 19.03 2.18 -6.59
N LEU A 364 19.34 3.46 -6.37
CA LEU A 364 18.49 4.56 -6.82
C LEU A 364 18.40 4.61 -8.35
N LYS A 365 19.52 4.42 -9.05
CA LYS A 365 19.57 4.35 -10.51
C LYS A 365 18.63 3.27 -11.05
N ALA A 366 18.66 2.07 -10.47
CA ALA A 366 17.76 0.98 -10.85
C ALA A 366 16.28 1.38 -10.71
N HIS A 367 15.92 2.09 -9.64
CA HIS A 367 14.56 2.56 -9.44
C HIS A 367 14.16 3.67 -10.43
N ILE A 368 15.07 4.57 -10.79
CA ILE A 368 14.85 5.58 -11.85
C ILE A 368 14.62 4.89 -13.19
N GLU A 369 15.47 3.92 -13.55
CA GLU A 369 15.34 3.12 -14.78
C GLU A 369 13.98 2.39 -14.82
N ASN A 370 13.57 1.78 -13.69
CA ASN A 370 12.31 1.05 -13.59
C ASN A 370 11.09 1.94 -13.81
N ILE A 371 11.05 3.13 -13.21
CA ILE A 371 9.96 4.08 -13.44
C ILE A 371 9.93 4.56 -14.90
N GLY A 372 11.10 4.78 -15.50
CA GLY A 372 11.23 5.14 -16.92
C GLY A 372 10.56 4.14 -17.87
N LYS A 373 10.55 2.83 -17.52
CA LYS A 373 9.89 1.76 -18.30
C LYS A 373 8.36 1.87 -18.37
N PHE A 374 7.77 2.66 -17.51
CA PHE A 374 6.34 2.98 -17.55
C PHE A 374 6.04 4.30 -18.26
N GLY A 375 7.05 4.97 -18.81
CA GLY A 375 6.90 6.25 -19.53
C GLY A 375 6.54 7.43 -18.66
N VAL A 376 6.82 7.38 -17.36
CA VAL A 376 6.52 8.44 -16.39
C VAL A 376 7.81 9.13 -15.93
N PRO A 377 7.88 10.48 -15.97
CA PRO A 377 9.04 11.19 -15.48
C PRO A 377 9.22 11.03 -13.96
N ALA A 378 10.46 10.81 -13.52
CA ALA A 378 10.82 10.65 -12.11
C ALA A 378 11.58 11.89 -11.59
N VAL A 379 11.21 12.32 -10.36
CA VAL A 379 11.95 13.31 -9.56
C VAL A 379 12.44 12.62 -8.30
N VAL A 380 13.69 12.82 -7.92
CA VAL A 380 14.26 12.27 -6.70
C VAL A 380 14.09 13.27 -5.55
N ALA A 381 13.36 12.88 -4.51
CA ALA A 381 13.27 13.65 -3.27
C ALA A 381 14.37 13.18 -2.30
N VAL A 382 15.34 14.02 -2.04
CA VAL A 382 16.39 13.77 -1.05
C VAL A 382 15.84 14.15 0.33
N ASN A 383 15.36 13.17 1.08
CA ASN A 383 14.85 13.37 2.44
C ASN A 383 16.04 13.57 3.38
N LYS A 384 16.31 14.84 3.74
CA LYS A 384 17.49 15.27 4.46
C LYS A 384 17.44 14.91 5.95
N PHE A 385 18.53 14.35 6.44
CA PHE A 385 18.81 14.16 7.85
C PHE A 385 19.86 15.18 8.34
N ILE A 386 19.86 15.45 9.65
CA ILE A 386 20.78 16.43 10.26
C ILE A 386 22.26 16.05 10.10
N THR A 387 22.55 14.78 9.85
CA THR A 387 23.90 14.24 9.66
C THR A 387 24.40 14.30 8.22
N ASP A 388 23.55 14.66 7.27
CA ASP A 388 23.90 14.68 5.85
C ASP A 388 24.74 15.93 5.55
N THR A 389 25.87 15.74 4.87
CA THR A 389 26.78 16.83 4.52
C THR A 389 26.44 17.44 3.15
N ASP A 390 26.82 18.70 2.97
CA ASP A 390 26.61 19.40 1.70
C ASP A 390 27.37 18.72 0.53
N GLU A 391 28.53 18.09 0.81
CA GLU A 391 29.30 17.34 -0.19
C GLU A 391 28.55 16.08 -0.64
N GLU A 392 27.95 15.32 0.30
CA GLU A 392 27.15 14.13 -0.04
C GLU A 392 25.87 14.52 -0.80
N ILE A 393 25.23 15.63 -0.44
CA ILE A 393 24.05 16.15 -1.14
C ILE A 393 24.42 16.55 -2.56
N ALA A 394 25.49 17.35 -2.73
CA ALA A 394 25.96 17.79 -4.06
C ALA A 394 26.37 16.61 -4.95
N LEU A 395 27.01 15.59 -4.39
CA LEU A 395 27.33 14.36 -5.11
C LEU A 395 26.07 13.65 -5.60
N LEU A 396 25.05 13.50 -4.74
CA LEU A 396 23.80 12.85 -5.11
C LEU A 396 23.05 13.62 -6.21
N GLU A 397 22.99 14.95 -6.12
CA GLU A 397 22.39 15.81 -7.16
C GLU A 397 23.12 15.64 -8.50
N LYS A 398 24.46 15.63 -8.49
CA LYS A 398 25.29 15.39 -9.68
C LYS A 398 24.98 14.02 -10.30
N LEU A 399 25.01 12.95 -9.50
CA LEU A 399 24.75 11.59 -9.96
C LEU A 399 23.34 11.43 -10.56
N CYS A 400 22.33 12.04 -9.95
CA CYS A 400 20.97 12.05 -10.49
C CYS A 400 20.90 12.75 -11.84
N LYS A 401 21.52 13.93 -11.96
CA LYS A 401 21.57 14.70 -13.21
C LYS A 401 22.26 13.93 -14.35
N GLU A 402 23.38 13.27 -14.06
CA GLU A 402 24.10 12.44 -15.02
C GLU A 402 23.29 11.21 -15.49
N ASN A 403 22.32 10.76 -14.69
CA ASN A 403 21.41 9.65 -15.01
C ASN A 403 19.99 10.11 -15.41
N GLY A 404 19.84 11.35 -15.88
CA GLY A 404 18.62 11.86 -16.51
C GLY A 404 17.47 12.15 -15.54
N SER A 405 17.75 12.29 -14.23
CA SER A 405 16.76 12.65 -13.20
C SER A 405 17.18 13.93 -12.48
N THR A 406 16.21 14.57 -11.81
CA THR A 406 16.45 15.75 -10.98
C THR A 406 16.31 15.35 -9.52
N ALA A 407 17.35 15.58 -8.71
CA ALA A 407 17.28 15.45 -7.26
C ALA A 407 16.94 16.81 -6.64
N VAL A 408 16.05 16.80 -5.65
CA VAL A 408 15.61 18.00 -4.93
C VAL A 408 15.60 17.69 -3.44
N LEU A 409 16.21 18.59 -2.67
CA LEU A 409 16.23 18.47 -1.21
C LEU A 409 14.83 18.63 -0.63
N CYS A 410 14.47 17.78 0.32
CA CYS A 410 13.23 17.83 1.09
C CYS A 410 13.52 17.82 2.58
N GLU A 411 13.13 18.88 3.27
CA GLU A 411 13.29 19.05 4.71
C GLU A 411 11.93 19.01 5.45
N GLY A 412 10.94 18.27 4.87
CA GLY A 412 9.56 18.23 5.35
C GLY A 412 9.43 17.79 6.82
N TRP A 413 10.28 16.88 7.30
CA TRP A 413 10.26 16.45 8.69
C TRP A 413 10.47 17.61 9.67
N GLY A 414 11.44 18.48 9.39
CA GLY A 414 11.78 19.60 10.27
C GLY A 414 10.96 20.86 10.06
N LYS A 415 10.47 21.09 8.82
CA LYS A 415 9.90 22.38 8.39
C LYS A 415 8.50 22.26 7.79
N GLY A 416 7.88 21.06 7.80
CA GLY A 416 6.59 20.86 7.18
C GLY A 416 6.59 21.17 5.68
N GLY A 417 5.50 21.76 5.19
CA GLY A 417 5.35 22.15 3.78
C GLY A 417 6.40 23.15 3.30
N GLU A 418 6.89 24.04 4.18
CA GLU A 418 7.96 25.00 3.84
C GLU A 418 9.24 24.27 3.40
N GLY A 419 9.60 23.18 4.08
CA GLY A 419 10.75 22.35 3.74
C GLY A 419 10.60 21.56 2.43
N ALA A 420 9.40 21.56 1.83
CA ALA A 420 9.10 20.86 0.58
C ALA A 420 8.74 21.81 -0.59
N VAL A 421 8.80 23.13 -0.42
CA VAL A 421 8.44 24.11 -1.45
C VAL A 421 9.22 23.88 -2.75
N LYS A 422 10.55 23.73 -2.66
CA LYS A 422 11.39 23.50 -3.84
C LYS A 422 11.04 22.19 -4.57
N LEU A 423 10.75 21.14 -3.82
CA LEU A 423 10.29 19.87 -4.38
C LEU A 423 8.92 20.05 -5.06
N ALA A 424 8.02 20.80 -4.44
CA ALA A 424 6.69 21.09 -4.98
C ALA A 424 6.76 21.86 -6.30
N GLU A 425 7.63 22.87 -6.42
CA GLU A 425 7.86 23.63 -7.65
C GLU A 425 8.31 22.69 -8.80
N VAL A 426 9.36 21.91 -8.56
CA VAL A 426 9.91 20.99 -9.59
C VAL A 426 8.88 19.92 -9.99
N VAL A 427 8.15 19.35 -9.03
CA VAL A 427 7.14 18.33 -9.31
C VAL A 427 5.95 18.93 -10.07
N ALA A 428 5.52 20.14 -9.72
CA ALA A 428 4.46 20.84 -10.46
C ALA A 428 4.89 21.11 -11.91
N ASP A 429 6.11 21.61 -12.14
CA ASP A 429 6.65 21.85 -13.48
C ASP A 429 6.73 20.56 -14.31
N VAL A 430 7.14 19.45 -13.71
CA VAL A 430 7.14 18.14 -14.36
C VAL A 430 5.74 17.70 -14.75
N CYS A 431 4.77 17.83 -13.84
CA CYS A 431 3.37 17.52 -14.12
C CYS A 431 2.77 18.41 -15.21
N ASP A 432 3.12 19.71 -15.21
CA ASP A 432 2.60 20.70 -16.16
C ASP A 432 3.26 20.57 -17.53
N SER A 433 4.45 19.96 -17.63
CA SER A 433 5.17 19.76 -18.89
C SER A 433 4.46 18.80 -19.86
N GLY A 434 3.53 17.98 -19.40
CA GLY A 434 2.84 16.99 -20.23
C GLY A 434 3.74 15.87 -20.79
N LYS A 435 4.92 15.66 -20.24
CA LYS A 435 5.90 14.66 -20.73
C LYS A 435 5.57 13.22 -20.39
N ALA A 436 4.65 12.99 -19.44
CA ALA A 436 4.23 11.64 -19.06
C ALA A 436 3.51 10.95 -20.22
N ASN A 437 4.01 9.78 -20.61
CA ASN A 437 3.42 8.88 -21.61
C ASN A 437 3.22 7.50 -20.97
N PHE A 438 2.36 7.45 -19.96
CA PHE A 438 2.16 6.27 -19.15
C PHE A 438 1.66 5.07 -19.96
N HIS A 439 2.27 3.94 -19.76
CA HIS A 439 1.83 2.63 -20.27
C HIS A 439 2.14 1.55 -19.23
N HIS A 440 1.38 0.45 -19.29
CA HIS A 440 1.62 -0.72 -18.45
C HIS A 440 2.85 -1.49 -18.93
N LEU A 441 3.49 -2.21 -18.02
CA LEU A 441 4.65 -3.02 -18.36
C LEU A 441 4.31 -4.14 -19.34
N TYR A 442 3.10 -4.69 -19.26
CA TYR A 442 2.64 -5.80 -20.10
C TYR A 442 1.18 -5.65 -20.52
N GLU A 443 0.84 -6.27 -21.65
CA GLU A 443 -0.52 -6.33 -22.18
C GLU A 443 -1.37 -7.38 -21.46
N ASP A 444 -2.70 -7.17 -21.38
CA ASP A 444 -3.64 -8.11 -20.74
C ASP A 444 -3.64 -9.49 -21.37
N GLY A 445 -3.43 -9.56 -22.71
CA GLY A 445 -3.42 -10.79 -23.49
C GLY A 445 -2.17 -11.65 -23.35
N LEU A 446 -1.13 -11.16 -22.67
CA LEU A 446 0.07 -11.94 -22.40
C LEU A 446 -0.25 -13.07 -21.41
N SER A 447 0.32 -14.28 -21.60
CA SER A 447 0.13 -15.38 -20.65
C SER A 447 0.68 -15.07 -19.27
N LEU A 448 0.13 -15.69 -18.23
CA LEU A 448 0.48 -15.39 -16.82
C LEU A 448 1.96 -15.63 -16.53
N ASP A 449 2.54 -16.70 -17.07
CA ASP A 449 3.98 -16.99 -16.94
C ASP A 449 4.83 -15.89 -17.59
N LYS A 450 4.43 -15.39 -18.76
CA LYS A 450 5.13 -14.32 -19.48
C LYS A 450 4.98 -12.95 -18.78
N LYS A 451 3.85 -12.67 -18.14
CA LYS A 451 3.69 -11.49 -17.27
C LYS A 451 4.68 -11.52 -16.11
N ILE A 452 4.81 -12.69 -15.44
CA ILE A 452 5.77 -12.90 -14.36
C ILE A 452 7.21 -12.74 -14.86
N GLU A 453 7.56 -13.39 -15.98
CA GLU A 453 8.89 -13.26 -16.59
C GLU A 453 9.22 -11.80 -16.90
N LYS A 454 8.27 -11.05 -17.46
CA LYS A 454 8.49 -9.65 -17.80
C LYS A 454 8.73 -8.77 -16.57
N ILE A 455 7.94 -8.94 -15.49
CA ILE A 455 8.19 -8.23 -14.23
C ILE A 455 9.57 -8.60 -13.68
N ALA A 456 9.91 -9.89 -13.63
CA ALA A 456 11.16 -10.36 -13.05
C ALA A 456 12.40 -9.86 -13.84
N THR A 457 12.35 -9.87 -15.16
CA THR A 457 13.48 -9.44 -15.99
C THR A 457 13.58 -7.92 -16.11
N GLU A 458 12.45 -7.24 -16.30
CA GLU A 458 12.44 -5.80 -16.52
C GLU A 458 12.56 -5.00 -15.21
N ILE A 459 11.85 -5.40 -14.16
CA ILE A 459 11.77 -4.62 -12.91
C ILE A 459 12.75 -5.14 -11.85
N TYR A 460 12.94 -6.46 -11.76
CA TYR A 460 13.84 -7.04 -10.77
C TYR A 460 15.24 -7.37 -11.34
N HIS A 461 15.46 -7.13 -12.64
CA HIS A 461 16.74 -7.34 -13.34
C HIS A 461 17.25 -8.78 -13.30
N ALA A 462 16.34 -9.76 -13.16
CA ALA A 462 16.69 -11.17 -13.24
C ALA A 462 17.15 -11.56 -14.66
N GLY A 463 18.04 -12.54 -14.75
CA GLY A 463 18.47 -13.11 -16.04
C GLY A 463 17.47 -14.13 -16.59
N SER A 464 16.75 -14.81 -15.71
CA SER A 464 15.73 -15.83 -16.05
C SER A 464 14.79 -16.07 -14.89
N VAL A 465 13.67 -16.77 -15.18
CA VAL A 465 12.68 -17.19 -14.16
C VAL A 465 12.62 -18.71 -14.11
N GLU A 466 12.61 -19.24 -12.89
CA GLU A 466 12.43 -20.67 -12.63
C GLU A 466 11.08 -20.90 -11.92
N PHE A 467 10.17 -21.61 -12.55
CA PHE A 467 8.91 -22.03 -11.93
C PHE A 467 9.10 -23.36 -11.23
N GLN A 468 9.02 -23.35 -9.89
CA GLN A 468 9.27 -24.52 -9.05
C GLN A 468 8.00 -25.35 -8.82
N GLY A 469 8.16 -26.66 -8.57
CA GLY A 469 7.06 -27.55 -8.21
C GLY A 469 5.91 -27.53 -9.22
N SER A 470 4.71 -27.19 -8.74
CA SER A 470 3.49 -27.13 -9.55
C SER A 470 3.12 -25.73 -10.06
N ALA A 471 3.97 -24.71 -9.84
CA ALA A 471 3.63 -23.31 -10.14
C ALA A 471 3.20 -23.09 -11.60
N LEU A 472 3.99 -23.58 -12.56
CA LEU A 472 3.66 -23.43 -13.99
C LEU A 472 2.37 -24.17 -14.38
N LYS A 473 2.12 -25.36 -13.79
CA LYS A 473 0.88 -26.10 -14.01
C LYS A 473 -0.33 -25.32 -13.49
N LYS A 474 -0.23 -24.76 -12.27
CA LYS A 474 -1.30 -23.93 -11.68
C LYS A 474 -1.60 -22.69 -12.53
N LEU A 475 -0.59 -22.01 -13.09
CA LEU A 475 -0.81 -20.88 -14.01
C LEU A 475 -1.63 -21.29 -15.23
N LYS A 476 -1.27 -22.40 -15.87
CA LYS A 476 -2.04 -22.94 -17.01
C LYS A 476 -3.47 -23.34 -16.63
N ASP A 477 -3.64 -23.91 -15.43
CA ASP A 477 -4.97 -24.22 -14.90
C ASP A 477 -5.81 -22.95 -14.68
N PHE A 478 -5.19 -21.86 -14.21
CA PHE A 478 -5.88 -20.56 -14.06
C PHE A 478 -6.26 -19.96 -15.41
N GLU A 479 -5.39 -20.06 -16.41
CA GLU A 479 -5.68 -19.60 -17.77
C GLU A 479 -6.84 -20.39 -18.39
N ALA A 480 -6.84 -21.71 -18.24
CA ALA A 480 -7.92 -22.59 -18.72
C ALA A 480 -9.27 -22.28 -18.04
N GLN A 481 -9.26 -21.76 -16.81
CA GLN A 481 -10.44 -21.32 -16.08
C GLN A 481 -10.88 -19.88 -16.45
N GLY A 482 -10.20 -19.22 -17.39
CA GLY A 482 -10.54 -17.87 -17.86
C GLY A 482 -9.85 -16.72 -17.12
N TYR A 483 -8.89 -16.99 -16.23
CA TYR A 483 -8.18 -15.98 -15.44
C TYR A 483 -6.88 -15.46 -16.12
N GLY A 484 -6.60 -15.84 -17.36
CA GLY A 484 -5.35 -15.46 -18.06
C GLY A 484 -5.15 -13.95 -18.28
N LYS A 485 -6.23 -13.17 -18.28
CA LYS A 485 -6.17 -11.70 -18.44
C LYS A 485 -5.85 -10.95 -17.14
N LEU A 486 -5.89 -11.62 -15.99
CA LEU A 486 -5.64 -10.97 -14.72
C LEU A 486 -4.21 -10.43 -14.63
N PRO A 487 -3.99 -9.28 -13.98
CA PRO A 487 -2.65 -8.82 -13.65
C PRO A 487 -1.98 -9.72 -12.62
N VAL A 488 -0.66 -9.62 -12.53
CA VAL A 488 0.15 -10.39 -11.60
C VAL A 488 0.66 -9.50 -10.46
N CYS A 489 0.57 -10.01 -9.24
CA CYS A 489 1.14 -9.43 -8.04
C CYS A 489 2.30 -10.30 -7.57
N VAL A 490 3.54 -9.89 -7.81
CA VAL A 490 4.70 -10.65 -7.34
C VAL A 490 4.93 -10.38 -5.86
N ALA A 491 4.91 -11.46 -5.07
CA ALA A 491 5.18 -11.46 -3.64
C ALA A 491 6.63 -11.87 -3.39
N LYS A 492 7.47 -10.91 -2.98
CA LYS A 492 8.88 -11.11 -2.68
C LYS A 492 9.32 -10.28 -1.47
N THR A 493 10.56 -10.46 -1.03
CA THR A 493 11.16 -9.59 0.00
C THR A 493 11.15 -8.13 -0.42
N GLN A 494 10.89 -7.25 0.51
CA GLN A 494 11.00 -5.80 0.31
C GLN A 494 12.44 -5.27 0.45
N ASN A 495 13.37 -6.07 0.98
CA ASN A 495 14.71 -5.63 1.36
C ASN A 495 15.75 -5.73 0.22
N SER A 496 15.34 -6.14 -0.96
CA SER A 496 16.17 -6.23 -2.16
C SER A 496 15.31 -6.04 -3.40
N ILE A 497 15.89 -5.57 -4.50
CA ILE A 497 15.28 -5.63 -5.83
C ILE A 497 15.10 -7.10 -6.25
N SER A 498 16.02 -8.00 -5.85
CA SER A 498 15.89 -9.44 -6.08
C SER A 498 14.94 -10.13 -5.10
N HIS A 499 14.84 -11.46 -5.21
CA HIS A 499 14.14 -12.32 -4.25
C HIS A 499 14.95 -12.62 -2.98
N ASP A 500 16.28 -12.37 -2.99
CA ASP A 500 17.18 -12.63 -1.88
C ASP A 500 17.49 -11.34 -1.11
N PRO A 501 17.10 -11.22 0.18
CA PRO A 501 17.33 -10.00 0.98
C PRO A 501 18.81 -9.71 1.24
N LYS A 502 19.72 -10.66 0.95
CA LYS A 502 21.17 -10.48 1.10
C LYS A 502 21.81 -9.77 -0.09
N LEU A 503 21.14 -9.76 -1.24
CA LEU A 503 21.62 -9.08 -2.45
C LEU A 503 21.19 -7.61 -2.40
N VAL A 504 22.10 -6.74 -1.97
CA VAL A 504 21.86 -5.29 -1.85
C VAL A 504 22.26 -4.54 -3.11
N GLY A 505 21.86 -3.27 -3.22
CA GLY A 505 22.17 -2.42 -4.38
C GLY A 505 21.28 -2.76 -5.59
N ASP A 506 21.89 -3.05 -6.72
CA ASP A 506 21.23 -3.43 -7.97
C ASP A 506 21.72 -4.82 -8.45
N PRO A 507 21.23 -5.92 -7.87
CA PRO A 507 21.56 -7.26 -8.33
C PRO A 507 20.97 -7.53 -9.71
N ARG A 508 21.79 -8.09 -10.63
CA ARG A 508 21.39 -8.37 -12.01
C ARG A 508 21.76 -9.80 -12.44
N GLY A 509 21.01 -10.36 -13.40
CA GLY A 509 21.37 -11.61 -14.10
C GLY A 509 21.18 -12.89 -13.29
N TYR A 510 20.58 -12.84 -12.12
CA TYR A 510 20.28 -14.02 -11.26
C TYR A 510 19.02 -14.76 -11.76
N VAL A 511 18.82 -15.98 -11.29
CA VAL A 511 17.60 -16.76 -11.51
C VAL A 511 16.54 -16.35 -10.49
N PHE A 512 15.38 -15.91 -10.98
CA PHE A 512 14.25 -15.53 -10.11
C PHE A 512 13.34 -16.75 -9.87
N PRO A 513 13.23 -17.26 -8.64
CA PRO A 513 12.40 -18.44 -8.36
C PRO A 513 10.94 -18.03 -8.15
N VAL A 514 10.02 -18.73 -8.80
CA VAL A 514 8.58 -18.69 -8.49
C VAL A 514 8.24 -20.00 -7.80
N ARG A 515 8.13 -20.00 -6.48
CA ARG A 515 7.91 -21.18 -5.66
C ARG A 515 6.49 -21.72 -5.77
N ASP A 516 5.52 -20.82 -5.81
CA ASP A 516 4.10 -21.16 -5.95
C ASP A 516 3.32 -19.96 -6.49
N VAL A 517 2.08 -20.21 -6.90
CA VAL A 517 1.14 -19.19 -7.35
C VAL A 517 -0.22 -19.37 -6.69
N GLN A 518 -0.90 -18.25 -6.42
CA GLN A 518 -2.23 -18.23 -5.80
C GLN A 518 -3.16 -17.35 -6.64
N LEU A 519 -4.41 -17.76 -6.76
CA LEU A 519 -5.44 -17.00 -7.45
C LEU A 519 -6.30 -16.24 -6.42
N TYR A 520 -6.23 -14.92 -6.46
CA TYR A 520 -7.11 -14.02 -5.71
C TYR A 520 -8.23 -13.58 -6.66
N ALA A 521 -9.17 -14.51 -6.91
CA ALA A 521 -10.21 -14.32 -7.92
C ALA A 521 -11.17 -13.18 -7.57
N GLY A 522 -11.45 -12.95 -6.30
CA GLY A 522 -12.25 -11.83 -5.82
C GLY A 522 -11.54 -10.50 -6.01
N ALA A 523 -10.28 -10.41 -5.61
CA ALA A 523 -9.46 -9.21 -5.80
C ALA A 523 -9.12 -8.96 -7.28
N GLY A 524 -9.09 -10.00 -8.11
CA GLY A 524 -8.86 -9.92 -9.54
C GLY A 524 -7.37 -9.81 -9.92
N PHE A 525 -6.50 -10.59 -9.27
CA PHE A 525 -5.09 -10.74 -9.64
C PHE A 525 -4.54 -12.12 -9.26
N VAL A 526 -3.43 -12.50 -9.88
CA VAL A 526 -2.67 -13.71 -9.54
C VAL A 526 -1.47 -13.31 -8.71
N VAL A 527 -1.26 -13.98 -7.57
CA VAL A 527 -0.08 -13.78 -6.72
C VAL A 527 1.00 -14.81 -7.08
N ALA A 528 2.20 -14.34 -7.44
CA ALA A 528 3.38 -15.17 -7.68
C ALA A 528 4.31 -15.07 -6.47
N LEU A 529 4.54 -16.19 -5.78
CA LEU A 529 5.34 -16.25 -4.56
C LEU A 529 6.80 -16.55 -4.90
N ALA A 530 7.69 -15.57 -4.70
CA ALA A 530 9.12 -15.69 -4.95
C ALA A 530 9.96 -15.94 -3.69
N GLY A 531 9.32 -16.07 -2.54
CA GLY A 531 9.97 -16.31 -1.25
C GLY A 531 8.98 -16.72 -0.17
N ASP A 532 9.45 -16.81 1.06
CA ASP A 532 8.60 -17.04 2.22
C ASP A 532 7.92 -15.71 2.60
N ILE A 533 6.68 -15.56 2.20
CA ILE A 533 5.91 -14.35 2.46
C ILE A 533 5.13 -14.49 3.75
N MET A 534 5.45 -13.61 4.69
CA MET A 534 4.82 -13.64 6.01
C MET A 534 3.52 -12.83 6.00
N THR A 535 2.38 -13.53 6.02
CA THR A 535 1.06 -12.90 6.09
C THR A 535 0.57 -12.70 7.53
N MET A 536 1.25 -13.26 8.52
CA MET A 536 1.02 -13.03 9.94
C MET A 536 2.35 -12.68 10.61
N PRO A 537 2.71 -11.39 10.74
CA PRO A 537 3.90 -10.94 11.43
C PRO A 537 3.90 -11.37 12.91
N GLY A 538 5.06 -11.49 13.51
CA GLY A 538 5.20 -11.68 14.96
C GLY A 538 5.69 -10.38 15.61
N LEU A 539 5.38 -10.21 16.89
CA LEU A 539 5.97 -9.15 17.68
C LEU A 539 7.49 -9.37 17.81
N PRO A 540 8.32 -8.30 17.75
CA PRO A 540 9.76 -8.39 17.98
C PRO A 540 10.07 -8.61 19.46
N LYS A 541 11.36 -8.82 19.80
CA LYS A 541 11.81 -8.95 21.19
C LYS A 541 11.48 -7.73 22.07
N ALA A 542 11.55 -6.51 21.47
CA ALA A 542 11.15 -5.26 22.09
C ALA A 542 10.11 -4.58 21.20
N PRO A 543 8.82 -4.91 21.37
CA PRO A 543 7.76 -4.29 20.59
C PRO A 543 7.53 -2.83 21.00
N ALA A 544 7.02 -2.01 20.09
CA ALA A 544 6.64 -0.63 20.35
C ALA A 544 5.63 -0.50 21.53
N ALA A 545 4.79 -1.52 21.71
CA ALA A 545 3.85 -1.63 22.82
C ALA A 545 4.49 -1.44 24.22
N LEU A 546 5.79 -1.66 24.38
CA LEU A 546 6.50 -1.41 25.66
C LEU A 546 6.59 0.08 26.03
N ASN A 547 6.43 0.97 25.07
CA ASN A 547 6.58 2.41 25.24
C ASN A 547 5.26 3.17 25.13
N ILE A 548 4.19 2.51 24.69
CA ILE A 548 2.87 3.13 24.52
C ILE A 548 2.13 3.07 25.85
N ASP A 549 1.62 4.23 26.30
CA ASP A 549 0.84 4.35 27.53
C ASP A 549 -0.28 5.39 27.35
N VAL A 550 -1.22 5.39 28.27
CA VAL A 550 -2.34 6.35 28.32
C VAL A 550 -2.57 6.78 29.75
N ASP A 551 -2.70 8.06 29.98
CA ASP A 551 -2.98 8.63 31.30
C ASP A 551 -4.49 8.68 31.63
N ASP A 552 -4.84 9.14 32.83
CA ASP A 552 -6.24 9.25 33.30
C ASP A 552 -7.06 10.30 32.53
N ASP A 553 -6.43 11.22 31.83
CA ASP A 553 -7.08 12.20 30.94
C ASP A 553 -7.24 11.66 29.51
N GLY A 554 -6.78 10.43 29.25
CA GLY A 554 -6.85 9.78 27.94
C GLY A 554 -5.76 10.24 26.97
N ILE A 555 -4.71 10.90 27.44
CA ILE A 555 -3.58 11.37 26.62
C ILE A 555 -2.63 10.21 26.38
N ILE A 556 -2.39 9.89 25.12
CA ILE A 556 -1.52 8.79 24.71
C ILE A 556 -0.07 9.29 24.62
N SER A 557 0.85 8.47 25.11
CA SER A 557 2.29 8.66 24.97
C SER A 557 2.95 7.49 24.26
N GLY A 558 4.15 7.69 23.70
CA GLY A 558 4.95 6.63 23.09
C GLY A 558 4.44 6.07 21.76
N LEU A 559 3.34 6.59 21.22
CA LEU A 559 2.88 6.32 19.85
C LEU A 559 3.69 7.19 18.87
N PHE A 560 4.09 6.65 17.72
CA PHE A 560 4.91 7.38 16.75
C PHE A 560 4.12 7.97 15.62
#